data_abe643cf441103b2f9fe5864a9ec6574
#
_entry.id   abe643cf441103b2f9fe5864a9ec6574
#
_cell.length_a   1.000
_cell.length_b   1.000
_cell.length_c   1.000
_cell.angle_alpha   90.00
_cell.angle_beta   90.00
_cell.angle_gamma   90.00
#
_symmetry.space_group_name_H-M   'P 1'
#
loop_
_entity.id
_entity.type
_entity.pdbx_description
1 polymer ?
#
loop_
_entity_poly.entity_id
_entity_poly.type
_entity_poly.pdbx_seq_one_letter_code
_entity_poly.pdbx_strand_id
1 'polypeptide(L)'
;RSDRASPLARLARRAGSGAALVASRDMTPDEYCADKTARSGSSFYYSFLFLPPERRRAITALYAFCREVDDTVDEAGDPQVARARLDWWRGEVDRMFAGDPQHPVALALAPHLQSCSITRAGLATIIDGMQMDLEQDRYLDFEGLRLYCHRVAGVVGVLAAGIFGARSPATLEYAERLGLAFQLTNIIRDVGEDARKGRVYLPIEDLQRFGVAVHEILASRPSERFVELMRFQAARAREQYRQAFALLEPSERRAQRPG
;
A
#
# COMPACT_ATOMS: atom_id res chain seq x y z
N ARG A 1 27.81 -5.40 -23.91
CA ARG A 1 26.76 -5.80 -24.88
C ARG A 1 25.44 -5.12 -24.47
N SER A 2 25.24 -4.04 -25.21
CA SER A 2 24.05 -3.23 -25.50
C SER A 2 22.83 -3.33 -24.54
N ASP A 3 22.82 -2.33 -23.70
CA ASP A 3 21.69 -1.77 -22.95
C ASP A 3 20.62 -1.26 -23.95
N ARG A 4 19.52 -1.99 -24.09
CA ARG A 4 18.33 -1.55 -24.86
C ARG A 4 17.22 -1.19 -23.88
N ALA A 5 17.37 -0.08 -23.19
CA ALA A 5 16.24 0.57 -22.55
C ALA A 5 15.26 1.07 -23.62
N SER A 6 13.98 0.72 -23.47
CA SER A 6 12.87 1.11 -24.34
C SER A 6 12.84 2.62 -24.58
N PRO A 7 12.47 3.10 -25.79
CA PRO A 7 12.36 4.53 -26.12
C PRO A 7 11.44 5.31 -25.16
N LEU A 8 10.42 4.69 -24.58
CA LEU A 8 9.49 5.28 -23.62
C LEU A 8 10.14 5.60 -22.27
N ALA A 9 11.13 4.80 -21.84
CA ALA A 9 11.88 5.04 -20.60
C ALA A 9 12.88 6.21 -20.71
N ARG A 10 13.27 6.62 -21.93
CA ARG A 10 14.17 7.76 -22.16
C ARG A 10 13.45 9.10 -22.25
N LEU A 11 12.16 9.12 -22.63
CA LEU A 11 11.36 10.36 -22.62
C LEU A 11 10.98 10.78 -21.19
N ALA A 12 10.74 9.84 -20.28
CA ALA A 12 10.38 10.15 -18.89
C ALA A 12 11.51 10.80 -18.07
N ARG A 13 12.79 10.63 -18.46
CA ARG A 13 13.95 11.18 -17.72
C ARG A 13 14.35 12.61 -18.13
N ARG A 14 13.74 13.20 -19.16
CA ARG A 14 14.09 14.56 -19.64
C ARG A 14 13.11 15.66 -19.24
N ALA A 15 12.00 15.35 -18.58
CA ALA A 15 10.98 16.31 -18.13
C ALA A 15 11.02 16.62 -16.63
N GLY A 16 12.04 16.26 -15.92
CA GLY A 16 12.14 16.47 -14.48
C GLY A 16 13.11 17.59 -14.13
N SER A 17 12.64 18.79 -13.84
CA SER A 17 12.99 19.65 -12.70
C SER A 17 12.52 21.12 -12.80
N GLY A 18 11.87 21.53 -13.91
CA GLY A 18 11.44 22.93 -14.04
C GLY A 18 9.95 23.15 -14.29
N ALA A 19 9.24 22.13 -14.78
CA ALA A 19 7.82 22.25 -15.16
C ALA A 19 6.83 21.83 -14.07
N ALA A 20 7.28 21.10 -13.05
CA ALA A 20 6.40 20.57 -11.99
C ALA A 20 5.90 21.64 -11.00
N LEU A 21 6.58 22.78 -10.88
CA LEU A 21 6.17 23.86 -9.94
C LEU A 21 5.17 24.86 -10.53
N VAL A 22 4.93 24.87 -11.83
CA VAL A 22 4.04 25.84 -12.47
C VAL A 22 2.66 25.24 -12.79
N ALA A 23 2.53 23.90 -12.91
CA ALA A 23 1.27 23.23 -13.25
C ALA A 23 0.33 22.97 -12.06
N SER A 24 0.73 23.26 -10.81
CA SER A 24 -0.04 22.86 -9.61
C SER A 24 -1.05 23.92 -9.13
N ARG A 25 -1.19 25.08 -9.80
CA ARG A 25 -2.09 26.17 -9.33
C ARG A 25 -3.54 26.07 -9.78
N ASP A 26 -3.86 25.23 -10.76
CA ASP A 26 -5.22 25.13 -11.33
C ASP A 26 -5.88 23.73 -11.21
N MET A 27 -5.21 22.76 -10.55
CA MET A 27 -5.74 21.40 -10.46
C MET A 27 -6.65 21.25 -9.24
N THR A 28 -7.87 20.73 -9.46
CA THR A 28 -8.77 20.41 -8.35
C THR A 28 -8.23 19.26 -7.47
N PRO A 29 -8.64 19.14 -6.20
CA PRO A 29 -8.26 18.01 -5.34
C PRO A 29 -8.52 16.63 -5.96
N ASP A 30 -9.65 16.45 -6.63
CA ASP A 30 -10.00 15.19 -7.31
C ASP A 30 -9.08 14.89 -8.50
N GLU A 31 -8.74 15.91 -9.30
CA GLU A 31 -7.78 15.77 -10.40
C GLU A 31 -6.38 15.42 -9.92
N TYR A 32 -5.94 16.02 -8.80
CA TYR A 32 -4.68 15.66 -8.15
C TYR A 32 -4.64 14.19 -7.76
N CYS A 33 -5.69 13.71 -7.09
CA CYS A 33 -5.80 12.31 -6.68
C CYS A 33 -5.82 11.35 -7.89
N ALA A 34 -6.54 11.74 -8.95
CA ALA A 34 -6.62 10.94 -10.18
C ALA A 34 -5.26 10.84 -10.88
N ASP A 35 -4.52 11.94 -10.99
CA ASP A 35 -3.18 11.98 -11.59
C ASP A 35 -2.18 11.16 -10.76
N LYS A 36 -2.16 11.34 -9.44
CA LYS A 36 -1.31 10.55 -8.51
C LYS A 36 -1.58 9.05 -8.64
N THR A 37 -2.85 8.66 -8.68
CA THR A 37 -3.27 7.26 -8.80
C THR A 37 -2.89 6.68 -10.18
N ALA A 38 -3.10 7.42 -11.25
CA ALA A 38 -2.77 6.97 -12.61
C ALA A 38 -1.25 6.76 -12.79
N ARG A 39 -0.42 7.64 -12.21
CA ARG A 39 1.06 7.53 -12.27
C ARG A 39 1.63 6.37 -11.46
N SER A 40 0.89 5.84 -10.49
CA SER A 40 1.36 4.74 -9.65
C SER A 40 1.60 3.43 -10.41
N GLY A 41 1.02 3.29 -11.62
CA GLY A 41 1.11 2.06 -12.42
C GLY A 41 0.34 0.87 -11.84
N SER A 42 -0.47 1.08 -10.81
CA SER A 42 -1.24 0.02 -10.15
C SER A 42 -2.39 -0.47 -11.02
N SER A 43 -2.57 -1.79 -11.09
CA SER A 43 -3.71 -2.42 -11.77
C SER A 43 -5.05 -2.10 -11.09
N PHE A 44 -5.06 -1.75 -9.81
CA PHE A 44 -6.28 -1.34 -9.08
C PHE A 44 -6.96 -0.13 -9.70
N TYR A 45 -6.18 0.81 -10.28
CA TYR A 45 -6.74 1.97 -10.95
C TYR A 45 -7.82 1.62 -11.97
N TYR A 46 -7.61 0.56 -12.76
CA TYR A 46 -8.56 0.13 -13.77
C TYR A 46 -9.86 -0.43 -13.18
N SER A 47 -9.80 -1.09 -12.02
CA SER A 47 -10.99 -1.61 -11.34
C SER A 47 -11.88 -0.48 -10.80
N PHE A 48 -11.29 0.65 -10.41
CA PHE A 48 -12.02 1.83 -9.92
C PHE A 48 -12.87 2.50 -10.99
N LEU A 49 -12.51 2.36 -12.27
CA LEU A 49 -13.25 2.99 -13.37
C LEU A 49 -14.70 2.50 -13.50
N PHE A 50 -14.98 1.31 -13.02
CA PHE A 50 -16.33 0.70 -13.06
C PHE A 50 -17.20 1.07 -11.85
N LEU A 51 -16.68 1.84 -10.90
CA LEU A 51 -17.42 2.28 -9.72
C LEU A 51 -18.34 3.48 -10.03
N PRO A 52 -19.46 3.61 -9.30
CA PRO A 52 -20.23 4.85 -9.29
C PRO A 52 -19.34 6.06 -8.97
N PRO A 53 -19.63 7.25 -9.55
CA PRO A 53 -18.73 8.41 -9.45
C PRO A 53 -18.28 8.77 -8.03
N GLU A 54 -19.19 8.74 -7.05
CA GLU A 54 -18.86 9.06 -5.66
C GLU A 54 -17.89 8.05 -5.03
N ARG A 55 -18.17 6.75 -5.19
CA ARG A 55 -17.28 5.69 -4.67
C ARG A 55 -15.93 5.71 -5.38
N ARG A 56 -15.94 6.00 -6.68
CA ARG A 56 -14.69 6.15 -7.44
C ARG A 56 -13.86 7.31 -6.93
N ARG A 57 -14.44 8.49 -6.65
CA ARG A 57 -13.71 9.60 -6.03
C ARG A 57 -13.14 9.22 -4.66
N ALA A 58 -13.96 8.61 -3.81
CA ALA A 58 -13.54 8.21 -2.48
C ALA A 58 -12.37 7.22 -2.50
N ILE A 59 -12.44 6.17 -3.32
CA ILE A 59 -11.36 5.17 -3.41
C ILE A 59 -10.10 5.74 -4.07
N THR A 60 -10.25 6.63 -5.05
CA THR A 60 -9.11 7.31 -5.69
C THR A 60 -8.39 8.22 -4.70
N ALA A 61 -9.15 8.94 -3.86
CA ALA A 61 -8.58 9.80 -2.81
C ALA A 61 -7.90 8.96 -1.71
N LEU A 62 -8.50 7.84 -1.27
CA LEU A 62 -7.87 6.93 -0.31
C LEU A 62 -6.57 6.32 -0.88
N TYR A 63 -6.60 5.89 -2.13
CA TYR A 63 -5.41 5.36 -2.79
C TYR A 63 -4.30 6.42 -2.91
N ALA A 64 -4.67 7.65 -3.30
CA ALA A 64 -3.74 8.77 -3.37
C ALA A 64 -3.13 9.08 -1.98
N PHE A 65 -3.93 8.99 -0.89
CA PHE A 65 -3.43 9.11 0.48
C PHE A 65 -2.37 8.05 0.79
N CYS A 66 -2.66 6.78 0.50
CA CYS A 66 -1.68 5.70 0.71
C CYS A 66 -0.38 5.97 -0.06
N ARG A 67 -0.47 6.41 -1.32
CA ARG A 67 0.72 6.72 -2.14
C ARG A 67 1.51 7.93 -1.63
N GLU A 68 0.85 8.99 -1.16
CA GLU A 68 1.54 10.15 -0.59
C GLU A 68 2.33 9.78 0.67
N VAL A 69 1.73 8.96 1.54
CA VAL A 69 2.37 8.52 2.78
C VAL A 69 3.52 7.55 2.48
N ASP A 70 3.36 6.65 1.51
CA ASP A 70 4.38 5.70 1.05
C ASP A 70 5.58 6.44 0.42
N ASP A 71 5.33 7.35 -0.52
CA ASP A 71 6.37 8.16 -1.19
C ASP A 71 7.13 9.03 -0.17
N THR A 72 6.50 9.40 0.95
CA THR A 72 7.15 10.13 2.05
C THR A 72 8.35 9.36 2.62
N VAL A 73 8.26 8.04 2.67
CA VAL A 73 9.33 7.16 3.17
C VAL A 73 10.31 6.78 2.06
N ASP A 74 9.78 6.43 0.89
CA ASP A 74 10.59 5.91 -0.22
C ASP A 74 11.44 6.98 -0.90
N GLU A 75 10.97 8.24 -0.94
CA GLU A 75 11.68 9.36 -1.59
C GLU A 75 12.54 10.19 -0.61
N ALA A 76 12.41 9.99 0.69
CA ALA A 76 13.22 10.71 1.66
C ALA A 76 14.64 10.15 1.71
N GLY A 77 15.62 10.94 1.31
CA GLY A 77 17.04 10.58 1.45
C GLY A 77 17.53 10.57 2.91
N ASP A 78 16.76 11.16 3.84
CA ASP A 78 17.09 11.27 5.27
C ASP A 78 15.91 10.74 6.11
N PRO A 79 16.13 9.74 6.99
CA PRO A 79 15.09 9.21 7.88
C PRO A 79 14.45 10.25 8.82
N GLN A 80 15.17 11.30 9.21
CA GLN A 80 14.61 12.36 10.04
C GLN A 80 13.61 13.22 9.27
N VAL A 81 13.89 13.48 7.99
CA VAL A 81 12.97 14.18 7.08
C VAL A 81 11.72 13.35 6.85
N ALA A 82 11.87 12.03 6.65
CA ALA A 82 10.74 11.11 6.51
C ALA A 82 9.84 11.14 7.76
N ARG A 83 10.42 11.05 8.97
CA ARG A 83 9.66 11.13 10.23
C ARG A 83 8.89 12.44 10.36
N ALA A 84 9.55 13.57 10.10
CA ALA A 84 8.89 14.89 10.17
C ALA A 84 7.72 15.00 9.18
N ARG A 85 7.84 14.40 7.99
CA ARG A 85 6.75 14.35 7.00
C ARG A 85 5.62 13.42 7.43
N LEU A 86 5.91 12.26 8.05
CA LEU A 86 4.88 11.38 8.61
C LEU A 86 4.13 12.07 9.77
N ASP A 87 4.83 12.81 10.62
CA ASP A 87 4.21 13.61 11.69
C ASP A 87 3.34 14.74 11.12
N TRP A 88 3.76 15.35 10.03
CA TRP A 88 2.93 16.32 9.30
C TRP A 88 1.65 15.66 8.77
N TRP A 89 1.74 14.44 8.21
CA TRP A 89 0.58 13.68 7.75
C TRP A 89 -0.38 13.30 8.89
N ARG A 90 0.13 12.99 10.09
CA ARG A 90 -0.72 12.80 11.29
C ARG A 90 -1.50 14.07 11.61
N GLY A 91 -0.83 15.22 11.60
CA GLY A 91 -1.47 16.52 11.77
C GLY A 91 -2.50 16.83 10.68
N GLU A 92 -2.26 16.41 9.43
CA GLU A 92 -3.19 16.60 8.33
C GLU A 92 -4.43 15.71 8.47
N VAL A 93 -4.28 14.46 8.93
CA VAL A 93 -5.41 13.61 9.31
C VAL A 93 -6.23 14.29 10.42
N ASP A 94 -5.59 14.85 11.43
CA ASP A 94 -6.27 15.58 12.50
C ASP A 94 -7.06 16.77 11.98
N ARG A 95 -6.47 17.59 11.12
CA ARG A 95 -7.14 18.71 10.46
C ARG A 95 -8.32 18.26 9.61
N MET A 96 -8.17 17.18 8.85
CA MET A 96 -9.24 16.62 8.03
C MET A 96 -10.48 16.27 8.87
N PHE A 97 -10.30 15.66 10.05
CA PHE A 97 -11.41 15.33 10.96
C PHE A 97 -11.94 16.55 11.74
N ALA A 98 -11.14 17.61 11.86
CA ALA A 98 -11.57 18.89 12.43
C ALA A 98 -12.29 19.79 11.40
N GLY A 99 -12.33 19.42 10.12
CA GLY A 99 -12.96 20.19 9.05
C GLY A 99 -12.09 21.27 8.41
N ASP A 100 -10.76 21.22 8.62
CA ASP A 100 -9.77 22.18 8.09
C ASP A 100 -8.61 21.48 7.35
N PRO A 101 -8.87 20.59 6.37
CA PRO A 101 -7.84 19.94 5.58
C PRO A 101 -7.12 20.96 4.68
N GLN A 102 -5.82 20.75 4.46
CA GLN A 102 -4.97 21.65 3.66
C GLN A 102 -4.40 20.99 2.41
N HIS A 103 -4.05 19.71 2.50
CA HIS A 103 -3.47 18.98 1.36
C HIS A 103 -4.55 18.58 0.34
N PRO A 104 -4.29 18.63 -0.98
CA PRO A 104 -5.27 18.24 -2.00
C PRO A 104 -5.90 16.85 -1.76
N VAL A 105 -5.11 15.87 -1.35
CA VAL A 105 -5.60 14.53 -1.02
C VAL A 105 -6.56 14.56 0.18
N ALA A 106 -6.24 15.33 1.22
CA ALA A 106 -7.10 15.46 2.40
C ALA A 106 -8.40 16.21 2.06
N LEU A 107 -8.32 17.25 1.21
CA LEU A 107 -9.48 17.97 0.68
C LEU A 107 -10.41 17.05 -0.14
N ALA A 108 -9.83 16.16 -0.98
CA ALA A 108 -10.59 15.19 -1.75
C ALA A 108 -11.22 14.09 -0.90
N LEU A 109 -10.53 13.66 0.19
CA LEU A 109 -10.97 12.56 1.04
C LEU A 109 -12.02 12.99 2.08
N ALA A 110 -11.91 14.21 2.61
CA ALA A 110 -12.74 14.75 3.69
C ALA A 110 -14.27 14.61 3.45
N PRO A 111 -14.83 14.89 2.25
CA PRO A 111 -16.27 14.74 1.99
C PRO A 111 -16.79 13.30 2.17
N HIS A 112 -15.91 12.30 2.10
CA HIS A 112 -16.25 10.89 2.10
C HIS A 112 -16.07 10.21 3.47
N LEU A 113 -15.53 10.88 4.48
CA LEU A 113 -15.19 10.29 5.78
C LEU A 113 -16.37 9.57 6.43
N GLN A 114 -17.52 10.24 6.56
CA GLN A 114 -18.70 9.68 7.21
C GLN A 114 -19.43 8.68 6.32
N SER A 115 -19.68 9.05 5.05
CA SER A 115 -20.47 8.24 4.12
C SER A 115 -19.81 6.90 3.76
N CYS A 116 -18.48 6.83 3.84
CA CYS A 116 -17.67 5.65 3.54
C CYS A 116 -17.04 4.98 4.79
N SER A 117 -17.41 5.43 5.99
CA SER A 117 -16.87 4.89 7.26
C SER A 117 -15.33 4.96 7.34
N ILE A 118 -14.73 5.99 6.74
CA ILE A 118 -13.29 6.22 6.83
C ILE A 118 -13.00 6.79 8.21
N THR A 119 -12.17 6.09 8.99
CA THR A 119 -11.89 6.46 10.37
C THR A 119 -10.52 7.12 10.53
N ARG A 120 -10.42 8.06 11.48
CA ARG A 120 -9.13 8.67 11.89
C ARG A 120 -8.11 7.60 12.29
N ALA A 121 -8.54 6.61 13.09
CA ALA A 121 -7.67 5.52 13.52
C ALA A 121 -7.14 4.71 12.33
N GLY A 122 -7.98 4.43 11.32
CA GLY A 122 -7.55 3.71 10.12
C GLY A 122 -6.47 4.46 9.35
N LEU A 123 -6.65 5.77 9.09
CA LEU A 123 -5.64 6.57 8.40
C LEU A 123 -4.35 6.71 9.21
N ALA A 124 -4.45 6.89 10.54
CA ALA A 124 -3.28 6.93 11.42
C ALA A 124 -2.52 5.59 11.41
N THR A 125 -3.24 4.45 11.40
CA THR A 125 -2.63 3.11 11.33
C THR A 125 -1.83 2.91 10.04
N ILE A 126 -2.28 3.45 8.91
CA ILE A 126 -1.51 3.42 7.63
C ILE A 126 -0.20 4.18 7.80
N ILE A 127 -0.24 5.38 8.40
CA ILE A 127 0.97 6.18 8.67
C ILE A 127 1.92 5.42 9.61
N ASP A 128 1.40 4.75 10.64
CA ASP A 128 2.19 3.92 11.55
C ASP A 128 2.84 2.73 10.84
N GLY A 129 2.19 2.20 9.81
CA GLY A 129 2.77 1.17 8.93
C GLY A 129 3.99 1.67 8.16
N MET A 130 3.91 2.89 7.61
CA MET A 130 5.04 3.50 6.91
C MET A 130 6.17 3.87 7.87
N GLN A 131 5.87 4.23 9.12
CA GLN A 131 6.89 4.44 10.13
C GLN A 131 7.67 3.16 10.44
N MET A 132 7.03 1.98 10.39
CA MET A 132 7.75 0.71 10.57
C MET A 132 8.85 0.52 9.51
N ASP A 133 8.65 0.95 8.27
CA ASP A 133 9.67 0.88 7.21
C ASP A 133 10.88 1.80 7.45
N LEU A 134 10.76 2.79 8.33
CA LEU A 134 11.88 3.63 8.78
C LEU A 134 12.61 3.06 10.00
N GLU A 135 11.94 2.22 10.78
CA GLU A 135 12.45 1.75 12.08
C GLU A 135 13.05 0.34 11.99
N GLN A 136 12.57 -0.46 11.03
CA GLN A 136 13.04 -1.84 10.91
C GLN A 136 13.05 -2.30 9.45
N ASP A 137 14.10 -3.02 9.09
CA ASP A 137 14.31 -3.63 7.79
C ASP A 137 14.22 -5.17 7.82
N ARG A 138 13.85 -5.73 9.00
CA ARG A 138 13.76 -7.17 9.29
C ARG A 138 12.63 -7.46 10.26
N TYR A 139 12.04 -8.65 10.12
CA TYR A 139 11.00 -9.19 10.99
C TYR A 139 11.51 -10.49 11.64
N LEU A 140 11.42 -10.61 12.95
CA LEU A 140 11.90 -11.79 13.68
C LEU A 140 11.04 -13.02 13.39
N ASP A 141 9.74 -12.82 13.37
CA ASP A 141 8.71 -13.85 13.24
C ASP A 141 7.57 -13.41 12.32
N PHE A 142 6.67 -14.35 12.03
CA PHE A 142 5.49 -14.04 11.20
C PHE A 142 4.52 -13.09 11.88
N GLU A 143 4.46 -13.07 13.21
CA GLU A 143 3.55 -12.18 13.93
C GLU A 143 3.93 -10.70 13.75
N GLY A 144 5.23 -10.39 13.82
CA GLY A 144 5.75 -9.05 13.51
C GLY A 144 5.48 -8.64 12.06
N LEU A 145 5.71 -9.55 11.11
CA LEU A 145 5.38 -9.31 9.71
C LEU A 145 3.87 -9.13 9.50
N ARG A 146 3.04 -9.90 10.18
CA ARG A 146 1.57 -9.80 10.11
C ARG A 146 1.09 -8.44 10.60
N LEU A 147 1.68 -7.90 11.69
CA LEU A 147 1.37 -6.55 12.17
C LEU A 147 1.69 -5.49 11.12
N TYR A 148 2.84 -5.58 10.47
CA TYR A 148 3.20 -4.70 9.36
C TYR A 148 2.16 -4.79 8.23
N CYS A 149 1.89 -6.00 7.73
CA CYS A 149 0.91 -6.21 6.66
C CYS A 149 -0.50 -5.72 7.04
N HIS A 150 -0.92 -5.87 8.29
CA HIS A 150 -2.17 -5.30 8.81
C HIS A 150 -2.18 -3.79 8.63
N ARG A 151 -1.11 -3.10 9.04
CA ARG A 151 -1.03 -1.64 8.99
C ARG A 151 -0.98 -1.08 7.57
N VAL A 152 -0.19 -1.68 6.68
CA VAL A 152 0.02 -1.13 5.32
C VAL A 152 -0.99 -1.62 4.29
N ALA A 153 -1.72 -2.71 4.55
CA ALA A 153 -2.63 -3.30 3.58
C ALA A 153 -3.96 -3.78 4.19
N GLY A 154 -3.95 -4.42 5.37
CA GLY A 154 -5.18 -4.90 6.02
C GLY A 154 -6.16 -3.76 6.29
N VAL A 155 -5.70 -2.69 6.95
CA VAL A 155 -6.52 -1.50 7.23
C VAL A 155 -6.96 -0.80 5.94
N VAL A 156 -6.10 -0.73 4.93
CA VAL A 156 -6.48 -0.19 3.60
C VAL A 156 -7.64 -1.00 3.00
N GLY A 157 -7.57 -2.34 3.10
CA GLY A 157 -8.66 -3.23 2.68
C GLY A 157 -9.97 -2.94 3.41
N VAL A 158 -9.94 -2.77 4.73
CA VAL A 158 -11.12 -2.44 5.53
C VAL A 158 -11.74 -1.11 5.09
N LEU A 159 -10.93 -0.05 4.93
CA LEU A 159 -11.40 1.26 4.49
C LEU A 159 -11.98 1.19 3.05
N ALA A 160 -11.31 0.47 2.15
CA ALA A 160 -11.80 0.23 0.79
C ALA A 160 -13.13 -0.52 0.78
N ALA A 161 -13.27 -1.56 1.60
CA ALA A 161 -14.53 -2.31 1.73
C ALA A 161 -15.68 -1.42 2.21
N GLY A 162 -15.42 -0.50 3.14
CA GLY A 162 -16.38 0.52 3.57
C GLY A 162 -16.83 1.41 2.40
N ILE A 163 -15.90 1.88 1.58
CA ILE A 163 -16.18 2.67 0.37
C ILE A 163 -17.03 1.84 -0.63
N PHE A 164 -16.76 0.55 -0.77
CA PHE A 164 -17.55 -0.35 -1.63
C PHE A 164 -18.90 -0.71 -1.03
N GLY A 165 -19.16 -0.33 0.22
CA GLY A 165 -20.45 -0.47 0.90
C GLY A 165 -20.56 -1.74 1.73
N ALA A 166 -19.47 -2.26 2.27
CA ALA A 166 -19.50 -3.31 3.29
C ALA A 166 -20.32 -2.87 4.50
N ARG A 167 -21.13 -3.78 5.01
CA ARG A 167 -22.00 -3.56 6.18
C ARG A 167 -21.80 -4.62 7.26
N SER A 168 -21.37 -5.81 6.87
CA SER A 168 -21.20 -6.92 7.81
C SER A 168 -19.79 -6.92 8.41
N PRO A 169 -19.64 -7.26 9.69
CA PRO A 169 -18.34 -7.47 10.31
C PRO A 169 -17.52 -8.56 9.58
N ALA A 170 -18.17 -9.61 9.07
CA ALA A 170 -17.51 -10.69 8.33
C ALA A 170 -16.89 -10.17 7.02
N THR A 171 -17.55 -9.25 6.31
CA THR A 171 -16.99 -8.63 5.11
C THR A 171 -15.82 -7.68 5.42
N LEU A 172 -15.84 -7.00 6.56
CA LEU A 172 -14.70 -6.21 6.99
C LEU A 172 -13.50 -7.10 7.35
N GLU A 173 -13.73 -8.22 8.04
CA GLU A 173 -12.70 -9.23 8.32
C GLU A 173 -12.16 -9.87 7.02
N TYR A 174 -13.07 -10.18 6.05
CA TYR A 174 -12.65 -10.57 4.70
C TYR A 174 -11.67 -9.58 4.09
N ALA A 175 -12.01 -8.29 4.12
CA ALA A 175 -11.21 -7.25 3.49
C ALA A 175 -9.84 -7.08 4.16
N GLU A 176 -9.78 -7.17 5.48
CA GLU A 176 -8.52 -7.14 6.24
C GLU A 176 -7.61 -8.32 5.86
N ARG A 177 -8.16 -9.56 5.85
CA ARG A 177 -7.41 -10.76 5.47
C ARG A 177 -6.98 -10.75 4.00
N LEU A 178 -7.82 -10.20 3.13
CA LEU A 178 -7.48 -10.03 1.72
C LEU A 178 -6.32 -9.05 1.55
N GLY A 179 -6.32 -7.94 2.27
CA GLY A 179 -5.20 -6.99 2.33
C GLY A 179 -3.90 -7.66 2.78
N LEU A 180 -3.96 -8.47 3.87
CA LEU A 180 -2.83 -9.28 4.31
C LEU A 180 -2.33 -10.23 3.19
N ALA A 181 -3.23 -10.93 2.51
CA ALA A 181 -2.87 -11.86 1.43
C ALA A 181 -2.21 -11.12 0.25
N PHE A 182 -2.69 -9.95 -0.12
CA PHE A 182 -2.09 -9.10 -1.14
C PHE A 182 -0.69 -8.64 -0.73
N GLN A 183 -0.49 -8.19 0.50
CA GLN A 183 0.82 -7.73 0.96
C GLN A 183 1.84 -8.87 1.02
N LEU A 184 1.44 -10.05 1.49
CA LEU A 184 2.30 -11.25 1.43
C LEU A 184 2.68 -11.59 -0.02
N THR A 185 1.75 -11.44 -0.96
CA THR A 185 2.02 -11.67 -2.39
C THR A 185 3.01 -10.64 -2.94
N ASN A 186 2.88 -9.36 -2.57
CA ASN A 186 3.84 -8.31 -2.93
C ASN A 186 5.24 -8.64 -2.40
N ILE A 187 5.37 -8.98 -1.12
CA ILE A 187 6.64 -9.36 -0.50
C ILE A 187 7.29 -10.55 -1.23
N ILE A 188 6.50 -11.57 -1.63
CA ILE A 188 6.99 -12.71 -2.39
C ILE A 188 7.46 -12.30 -3.79
N ARG A 189 6.71 -11.46 -4.48
CA ARG A 189 7.02 -10.97 -5.82
C ARG A 189 8.28 -10.10 -5.83
N ASP A 190 8.39 -9.23 -4.83
CA ASP A 190 9.34 -8.12 -4.83
C ASP A 190 10.61 -8.42 -4.00
N VAL A 191 10.78 -9.66 -3.49
CA VAL A 191 11.91 -10.05 -2.63
C VAL A 191 13.28 -9.64 -3.18
N GLY A 192 13.48 -9.70 -4.50
CA GLY A 192 14.73 -9.30 -5.15
C GLY A 192 14.89 -7.78 -5.27
N GLU A 193 13.80 -7.03 -5.40
CA GLU A 193 13.81 -5.57 -5.40
C GLU A 193 14.06 -5.03 -4.00
N ASP A 194 13.38 -5.58 -3.00
CA ASP A 194 13.54 -5.23 -1.59
C ASP A 194 14.97 -5.51 -1.12
N ALA A 195 15.55 -6.64 -1.53
CA ALA A 195 16.94 -6.98 -1.23
C ALA A 195 17.93 -5.93 -1.75
N ARG A 196 17.70 -5.35 -2.95
CA ARG A 196 18.53 -4.26 -3.51
C ARG A 196 18.45 -2.97 -2.69
N LYS A 197 17.34 -2.76 -1.99
CA LYS A 197 17.14 -1.65 -1.03
C LYS A 197 17.64 -2.01 0.38
N GLY A 198 18.22 -3.19 0.58
CA GLY A 198 18.70 -3.68 1.87
C GLY A 198 17.59 -4.28 2.76
N ARG A 199 16.34 -4.37 2.30
CA ARG A 199 15.18 -4.86 3.04
C ARG A 199 14.95 -6.36 2.79
N VAL A 200 14.61 -7.11 3.84
CA VAL A 200 14.15 -8.51 3.74
C VAL A 200 12.95 -8.68 4.66
N TYR A 201 11.75 -8.69 4.09
CA TYR A 201 10.50 -8.82 4.83
C TYR A 201 10.20 -10.27 5.27
N LEU A 202 10.87 -11.26 4.67
CA LEU A 202 10.68 -12.67 5.06
C LEU A 202 11.12 -12.87 6.52
N PRO A 203 10.27 -13.51 7.38
CA PRO A 203 10.59 -13.70 8.79
C PRO A 203 11.91 -14.44 9.01
N ILE A 204 12.71 -13.98 9.95
CA ILE A 204 14.00 -14.61 10.33
C ILE A 204 13.77 -16.06 10.77
N GLU A 205 12.70 -16.35 11.51
CA GLU A 205 12.33 -17.73 11.90
C GLU A 205 12.15 -18.66 10.70
N ASP A 206 11.52 -18.16 9.62
CA ASP A 206 11.33 -18.91 8.38
C ASP A 206 12.69 -19.10 7.65
N LEU A 207 13.51 -18.06 7.60
CA LEU A 207 14.85 -18.15 7.02
C LEU A 207 15.67 -19.22 7.73
N GLN A 208 15.65 -19.24 9.07
CA GLN A 208 16.34 -20.25 9.89
C GLN A 208 15.77 -21.64 9.65
N ARG A 209 14.44 -21.79 9.61
CA ARG A 209 13.75 -23.05 9.37
C ARG A 209 14.18 -23.70 8.06
N PHE A 210 14.38 -22.91 7.01
CA PHE A 210 14.77 -23.40 5.68
C PHE A 210 16.29 -23.34 5.45
N GLY A 211 17.07 -22.89 6.44
CA GLY A 211 18.51 -22.76 6.34
C GLY A 211 18.99 -21.78 5.27
N VAL A 212 18.22 -20.71 5.05
CA VAL A 212 18.54 -19.61 4.11
C VAL A 212 19.13 -18.46 4.89
N ALA A 213 20.31 -18.00 4.53
CA ALA A 213 20.93 -16.87 5.20
C ALA A 213 20.49 -15.53 4.54
N VAL A 214 20.30 -14.49 5.36
CA VAL A 214 19.91 -13.13 4.87
C VAL A 214 20.86 -12.65 3.78
N HIS A 215 22.18 -12.86 3.92
CA HIS A 215 23.16 -12.43 2.94
C HIS A 215 23.02 -13.12 1.58
N GLU A 216 22.46 -14.33 1.51
CA GLU A 216 22.18 -15.03 0.24
C GLU A 216 21.09 -14.29 -0.54
N ILE A 217 20.04 -13.81 0.17
CA ILE A 217 18.96 -13.00 -0.42
C ILE A 217 19.51 -11.67 -0.90
N LEU A 218 20.24 -10.94 -0.04
CA LEU A 218 20.84 -9.65 -0.38
C LEU A 218 21.82 -9.73 -1.55
N ALA A 219 22.53 -10.85 -1.69
CA ALA A 219 23.46 -11.10 -2.80
C ALA A 219 22.77 -11.67 -4.05
N SER A 220 21.43 -11.83 -4.02
CA SER A 220 20.64 -12.42 -5.11
C SER A 220 21.18 -13.80 -5.56
N ARG A 221 21.51 -14.66 -4.58
CA ARG A 221 22.03 -16.01 -4.79
C ARG A 221 20.93 -17.04 -4.51
N PRO A 222 20.08 -17.39 -5.50
CA PRO A 222 19.04 -18.39 -5.30
C PRO A 222 19.65 -19.76 -5.05
N SER A 223 19.09 -20.49 -4.08
CA SER A 223 19.42 -21.88 -3.76
C SER A 223 18.15 -22.73 -3.77
N GLU A 224 18.28 -24.05 -3.78
CA GLU A 224 17.12 -24.94 -3.65
C GLU A 224 16.35 -24.67 -2.35
N ARG A 225 17.07 -24.42 -1.26
CA ARG A 225 16.49 -24.04 0.04
C ARG A 225 15.67 -22.76 -0.05
N PHE A 226 16.16 -21.76 -0.80
CA PHE A 226 15.41 -20.53 -1.06
C PHE A 226 14.13 -20.81 -1.84
N VAL A 227 14.15 -21.70 -2.83
CA VAL A 227 12.95 -22.11 -3.58
C VAL A 227 11.92 -22.78 -2.66
N GLU A 228 12.37 -23.63 -1.73
CA GLU A 228 11.48 -24.25 -0.74
C GLU A 228 10.87 -23.22 0.22
N LEU A 229 11.66 -22.26 0.70
CA LEU A 229 11.19 -21.14 1.50
C LEU A 229 10.11 -20.35 0.74
N MET A 230 10.35 -20.02 -0.53
CA MET A 230 9.37 -19.26 -1.33
C MET A 230 8.10 -20.06 -1.60
N ARG A 231 8.18 -21.38 -1.78
CA ARG A 231 6.98 -22.25 -1.85
C ARG A 231 6.17 -22.21 -0.56
N PHE A 232 6.85 -22.24 0.58
CA PHE A 232 6.22 -22.13 1.89
C PHE A 232 5.52 -20.77 2.06
N GLN A 233 6.17 -19.65 1.71
CA GLN A 233 5.57 -18.32 1.76
C GLN A 233 4.36 -18.21 0.80
N ALA A 234 4.46 -18.77 -0.40
CA ALA A 234 3.34 -18.81 -1.35
C ALA A 234 2.15 -19.63 -0.83
N ALA A 235 2.42 -20.74 -0.13
CA ALA A 235 1.37 -21.52 0.52
C ALA A 235 0.69 -20.74 1.65
N ARG A 236 1.46 -20.00 2.46
CA ARG A 236 0.95 -19.09 3.51
C ARG A 236 0.05 -18.01 2.90
N ALA A 237 0.46 -17.36 1.84
CA ALA A 237 -0.36 -16.34 1.15
C ALA A 237 -1.67 -16.94 0.60
N ARG A 238 -1.61 -18.11 -0.06
CA ARG A 238 -2.81 -18.81 -0.57
C ARG A 238 -3.78 -19.16 0.55
N GLU A 239 -3.29 -19.58 1.72
CA GLU A 239 -4.14 -19.86 2.87
C GLU A 239 -4.85 -18.60 3.37
N GLN A 240 -4.19 -17.43 3.38
CA GLN A 240 -4.84 -16.17 3.71
C GLN A 240 -5.95 -15.81 2.70
N TYR A 241 -5.73 -16.00 1.40
CA TYR A 241 -6.79 -15.84 0.38
C TYR A 241 -7.96 -16.77 0.64
N ARG A 242 -7.70 -18.06 0.91
CA ARG A 242 -8.76 -19.05 1.16
C ARG A 242 -9.59 -18.67 2.39
N GLN A 243 -8.95 -18.26 3.48
CA GLN A 243 -9.63 -17.82 4.69
C GLN A 243 -10.43 -16.53 4.45
N ALA A 244 -9.86 -15.56 3.73
CA ALA A 244 -10.56 -14.33 3.36
C ALA A 244 -11.86 -14.66 2.61
N PHE A 245 -11.78 -15.39 1.51
CA PHE A 245 -12.95 -15.70 0.68
C PHE A 245 -14.03 -16.53 1.41
N ALA A 246 -13.66 -17.28 2.44
CA ALA A 246 -14.63 -18.00 3.28
C ALA A 246 -15.49 -17.05 4.13
N LEU A 247 -15.01 -15.86 4.44
CA LEU A 247 -15.69 -14.84 5.25
C LEU A 247 -16.62 -13.94 4.42
N LEU A 248 -16.41 -13.87 3.10
CA LEU A 248 -17.18 -12.96 2.24
C LEU A 248 -18.62 -13.41 2.10
N GLU A 249 -19.53 -12.65 2.68
CA GLU A 249 -20.97 -12.94 2.62
C GLU A 249 -21.50 -12.89 1.18
N PRO A 250 -22.35 -13.86 0.77
CA PRO A 250 -22.92 -13.92 -0.58
C PRO A 250 -23.67 -12.64 -0.98
N SER A 251 -24.36 -12.00 -0.01
CA SER A 251 -25.12 -10.77 -0.19
C SER A 251 -24.23 -9.56 -0.56
N GLU A 252 -22.96 -9.53 -0.11
CA GLU A 252 -22.05 -8.43 -0.32
C GLU A 252 -21.02 -8.67 -1.46
N ARG A 253 -20.95 -9.89 -1.99
CA ARG A 253 -19.99 -10.27 -3.06
C ARG A 253 -20.00 -9.32 -4.25
N ARG A 254 -21.19 -8.84 -4.66
CA ARG A 254 -21.30 -7.93 -5.82
C ARG A 254 -20.70 -6.56 -5.51
N ALA A 255 -20.90 -6.06 -4.31
CA ALA A 255 -20.39 -4.75 -3.88
C ALA A 255 -18.87 -4.77 -3.74
N GLN A 256 -18.28 -5.89 -3.30
CA GLN A 256 -16.84 -6.03 -3.05
C GLN A 256 -16.01 -6.44 -4.28
N ARG A 257 -16.59 -6.62 -5.46
CA ARG A 257 -15.87 -7.00 -6.69
C ARG A 257 -14.73 -6.05 -7.12
N PRO A 258 -14.77 -4.74 -6.82
CA PRO A 258 -13.70 -3.83 -7.23
C PRO A 258 -12.42 -3.95 -6.41
N GLY A 259 -12.46 -4.61 -5.24
CA GLY A 259 -11.32 -4.79 -4.31
C GLY A 259 -10.46 -6.04 -4.56
#